data_128885363cff44147eb4a200a16db82d
#
_entry.id   128885363cff44147eb4a200a16db82d
#
_cell.length_a   1.000
_cell.length_b   1.000
_cell.length_c   1.000
_cell.angle_alpha   90.00
_cell.angle_beta   90.00
_cell.angle_gamma   90.00
#
_symmetry.space_group_name_H-M   'P 1'
#
loop_
_entity.id
_entity.type
_entity.pdbx_description
1 polymer ?
#
loop_
_entity_poly.entity_id
_entity_poly.type
_entity_poly.pdbx_seq_one_letter_code
_entity_poly.pdbx_strand_id
1 'polypeptide(L)'
;MNPILVKELRQSLRSRWFEIIFLWLCSSLTLITAIGSSINAPNGTTLFFWIAVATAFHLLLPFRTVLSAHDDRQRGNFELIRVAGVTAEKLTNQRITALLFHTLTLASLVLPFVILRYFLGGIDLYSELKYLALLTLGTPVIGSAFLWLATCSTAGRVLLGGLLLALLPAYESLTVAAAFTSAGSALPAFVVWSFGSIIGILIAQAFATEGFLLHTLTSNS
;
A
#
# COMPACT_ATOMS: atom_id res chain seq x y z
N MET A 1 -19.69 14.00 2.79
CA MET A 1 -18.63 13.25 2.08
C MET A 1 -18.11 14.09 0.92
N ASN A 2 -16.79 14.13 0.72
CA ASN A 2 -16.21 14.91 -0.38
C ASN A 2 -16.52 14.22 -1.73
N PRO A 3 -17.15 14.90 -2.71
CA PRO A 3 -17.56 14.28 -3.98
C PRO A 3 -16.39 13.73 -4.79
N ILE A 4 -15.20 14.32 -4.64
CA ILE A 4 -13.99 13.85 -5.34
C ILE A 4 -13.54 12.50 -4.76
N LEU A 5 -13.58 12.32 -3.44
CA LEU A 5 -13.24 11.05 -2.80
C LEU A 5 -14.21 9.92 -3.24
N VAL A 6 -15.50 10.24 -3.31
CA VAL A 6 -16.52 9.27 -3.78
C VAL A 6 -16.28 8.88 -5.24
N LYS A 7 -15.95 9.86 -6.09
CA LYS A 7 -15.58 9.61 -7.50
C LYS A 7 -14.34 8.70 -7.59
N GLU A 8 -13.28 9.05 -6.88
CA GLU A 8 -12.01 8.28 -6.84
C GLU A 8 -12.25 6.82 -6.39
N LEU A 9 -12.98 6.64 -5.28
CA LEU A 9 -13.32 5.31 -4.78
C LEU A 9 -14.15 4.51 -5.79
N ARG A 10 -15.19 5.10 -6.37
CA ARG A 10 -16.05 4.43 -7.36
C ARG A 10 -15.27 4.09 -8.62
N GLN A 11 -14.45 5.00 -9.12
CA GLN A 11 -13.65 4.79 -10.32
C GLN A 11 -12.60 3.70 -10.08
N SER A 12 -12.00 3.67 -8.90
CA SER A 12 -10.95 2.73 -8.59
C SER A 12 -11.48 1.32 -8.30
N LEU A 13 -12.61 1.17 -7.61
CA LEU A 13 -13.26 -0.13 -7.40
C LEU A 13 -13.79 -0.75 -8.71
N ARG A 14 -14.17 0.08 -9.69
CA ARG A 14 -14.58 -0.35 -11.04
C ARG A 14 -13.41 -0.61 -11.98
N SER A 15 -12.19 -0.36 -11.56
CA SER A 15 -11.04 -0.51 -12.44
C SER A 15 -10.63 -1.99 -12.51
N ARG A 16 -10.39 -2.48 -13.72
CA ARG A 16 -9.90 -3.84 -14.00
C ARG A 16 -8.66 -4.20 -13.19
N TRP A 17 -7.80 -3.23 -12.88
CA TRP A 17 -6.62 -3.44 -12.04
C TRP A 17 -6.95 -3.90 -10.62
N PHE A 18 -7.99 -3.32 -10.00
CA PHE A 18 -8.41 -3.76 -8.67
C PHE A 18 -8.97 -5.19 -8.71
N GLU A 19 -9.75 -5.51 -9.73
CA GLU A 19 -10.28 -6.86 -9.95
C GLU A 19 -9.14 -7.87 -10.16
N ILE A 20 -8.12 -7.51 -10.95
CA ILE A 20 -6.94 -8.37 -11.17
C ILE A 20 -6.18 -8.61 -9.86
N ILE A 21 -5.90 -7.57 -9.08
CA ILE A 21 -5.21 -7.69 -7.78
C ILE A 21 -6.04 -8.55 -6.83
N PHE A 22 -7.34 -8.32 -6.77
CA PHE A 22 -8.27 -9.08 -5.94
C PHE A 22 -8.28 -10.57 -6.31
N LEU A 23 -8.46 -10.90 -7.59
CA LEU A 23 -8.48 -12.26 -8.09
C LEU A 23 -7.13 -12.95 -7.88
N TRP A 24 -6.03 -12.25 -8.16
CA TRP A 24 -4.69 -12.77 -7.94
C TRP A 24 -4.44 -13.09 -6.47
N LEU A 25 -4.83 -12.20 -5.56
CA LEU A 25 -4.69 -12.41 -4.13
C LEU A 25 -5.55 -13.58 -3.64
N CYS A 26 -6.84 -13.62 -4.01
CA CYS A 26 -7.73 -14.73 -3.67
C CYS A 26 -7.17 -16.07 -4.15
N SER A 27 -6.76 -16.16 -5.41
CA SER A 27 -6.23 -17.40 -6.00
C SER A 27 -4.94 -17.84 -5.31
N SER A 28 -4.03 -16.92 -5.05
CA SER A 28 -2.77 -17.20 -4.35
C SER A 28 -3.01 -17.69 -2.93
N LEU A 29 -3.85 -17.00 -2.16
CA LEU A 29 -4.15 -17.37 -0.77
C LEU A 29 -4.89 -18.71 -0.69
N THR A 30 -5.83 -18.98 -1.58
CA THR A 30 -6.53 -20.26 -1.66
C THR A 30 -5.55 -21.40 -1.95
N LEU A 31 -4.68 -21.22 -2.94
CA LEU A 31 -3.69 -22.24 -3.31
C LEU A 31 -2.70 -22.51 -2.17
N ILE A 32 -2.14 -21.45 -1.56
CA ILE A 32 -1.19 -21.59 -0.46
C ILE A 32 -1.83 -22.28 0.74
N THR A 33 -3.07 -21.92 1.08
CA THR A 33 -3.81 -22.52 2.20
C THR A 33 -4.14 -23.99 1.90
N ALA A 34 -4.55 -24.33 0.69
CA ALA A 34 -4.83 -25.70 0.26
C ALA A 34 -3.55 -26.57 0.31
N ILE A 35 -2.41 -26.07 -0.15
CA ILE A 35 -1.13 -26.76 -0.04
C ILE A 35 -0.76 -26.98 1.43
N GLY A 36 -0.86 -25.93 2.26
CA GLY A 36 -0.55 -26.02 3.69
C GLY A 36 -1.39 -27.06 4.41
N SER A 37 -2.67 -27.17 4.09
CA SER A 37 -3.56 -28.20 4.65
C SER A 37 -3.22 -29.61 4.17
N SER A 38 -2.85 -29.77 2.90
CA SER A 38 -2.56 -31.09 2.32
C SER A 38 -1.27 -31.73 2.85
N ILE A 39 -0.26 -30.91 3.18
CA ILE A 39 1.02 -31.40 3.72
C ILE A 39 1.09 -31.37 5.25
N ASN A 40 0.00 -31.03 5.94
CA ASN A 40 -0.05 -30.82 7.39
C ASN A 40 1.08 -29.93 7.94
N ALA A 41 1.53 -28.95 7.15
CA ALA A 41 2.61 -28.03 7.48
C ALA A 41 2.19 -26.56 7.28
N PRO A 42 1.20 -26.04 8.02
CA PRO A 42 0.72 -24.68 7.88
C PRO A 42 1.83 -23.64 8.12
N ASN A 43 2.78 -23.95 9.01
CA ASN A 43 3.95 -23.08 9.27
C ASN A 43 4.89 -22.97 8.06
N GLY A 44 5.07 -24.04 7.28
CA GLY A 44 5.89 -24.06 6.07
C GLY A 44 5.37 -23.13 4.97
N THR A 45 4.07 -22.87 4.95
CA THR A 45 3.43 -21.98 3.96
C THR A 45 3.25 -20.53 4.44
N THR A 46 3.56 -20.24 5.71
CA THR A 46 3.39 -18.90 6.31
C THR A 46 4.16 -17.84 5.56
N LEU A 47 5.41 -18.10 5.19
CA LEU A 47 6.24 -17.17 4.45
C LEU A 47 5.61 -16.82 3.08
N PHE A 48 5.19 -17.82 2.32
CA PHE A 48 4.57 -17.60 1.00
C PHE A 48 3.26 -16.85 1.10
N PHE A 49 2.45 -17.16 2.12
CA PHE A 49 1.21 -16.45 2.40
C PHE A 49 1.46 -14.95 2.60
N TRP A 50 2.39 -14.60 3.47
CA TRP A 50 2.69 -13.21 3.78
C TRP A 50 3.43 -12.49 2.66
N ILE A 51 4.27 -13.18 1.88
CA ILE A 51 4.84 -12.60 0.65
C ILE A 51 3.73 -12.22 -0.34
N ALA A 52 2.73 -13.07 -0.54
CA ALA A 52 1.61 -12.74 -1.43
C ALA A 52 0.83 -11.52 -0.92
N VAL A 53 0.49 -11.47 0.38
CA VAL A 53 -0.22 -10.33 0.97
C VAL A 53 0.61 -9.05 0.89
N ALA A 54 1.88 -9.10 1.30
CA ALA A 54 2.78 -7.94 1.25
C ALA A 54 2.98 -7.42 -0.18
N THR A 55 3.11 -8.31 -1.16
CA THR A 55 3.20 -7.93 -2.58
C THR A 55 1.93 -7.19 -3.04
N ALA A 56 0.75 -7.67 -2.66
CA ALA A 56 -0.49 -6.99 -3.00
C ALA A 56 -0.58 -5.59 -2.37
N PHE A 57 -0.24 -5.47 -1.09
CA PHE A 57 -0.41 -4.25 -0.30
C PHE A 57 0.68 -3.21 -0.59
N HIS A 58 1.93 -3.62 -0.63
CA HIS A 58 3.06 -2.71 -0.68
C HIS A 58 3.66 -2.53 -2.09
N LEU A 59 3.29 -3.38 -3.03
CA LEU A 59 3.74 -3.24 -4.42
C LEU A 59 2.58 -2.94 -5.38
N LEU A 60 1.60 -3.84 -5.49
CA LEU A 60 0.57 -3.74 -6.53
C LEU A 60 -0.39 -2.57 -6.31
N LEU A 61 -0.85 -2.34 -5.07
CA LEU A 61 -1.74 -1.21 -4.75
C LEU A 61 -1.05 0.16 -4.92
N PRO A 62 0.14 0.42 -4.33
CA PRO A 62 0.84 1.67 -4.53
C PRO A 62 1.23 1.93 -5.99
N PHE A 63 1.69 0.89 -6.71
CA PHE A 63 2.02 1.02 -8.12
C PHE A 63 0.84 1.48 -8.96
N ARG A 64 -0.36 1.00 -8.66
CA ARG A 64 -1.59 1.47 -9.30
C ARG A 64 -1.84 2.96 -9.07
N THR A 65 -1.55 3.49 -7.88
CA THR A 65 -1.74 4.94 -7.62
C THR A 65 -0.83 5.79 -8.49
N VAL A 66 0.38 5.31 -8.79
CA VAL A 66 1.31 5.94 -9.75
C VAL A 66 0.75 5.93 -11.16
N LEU A 67 0.24 4.78 -11.62
CA LEU A 67 -0.36 4.67 -12.96
C LEU A 67 -1.56 5.62 -13.12
N SER A 68 -2.45 5.66 -12.12
CA SER A 68 -3.59 6.59 -12.12
C SER A 68 -3.15 8.05 -12.15
N ALA A 69 -2.09 8.42 -11.40
CA ALA A 69 -1.53 9.76 -11.41
C ALA A 69 -0.93 10.12 -12.78
N HIS A 70 -0.27 9.18 -13.42
CA HIS A 70 0.30 9.34 -14.75
C HIS A 70 -0.78 9.53 -15.82
N ASP A 71 -1.82 8.70 -15.80
CA ASP A 71 -2.96 8.80 -16.73
C ASP A 71 -3.69 10.15 -16.62
N ASP A 72 -3.92 10.62 -15.39
CA ASP A 72 -4.55 11.93 -15.17
C ASP A 72 -3.69 13.07 -15.74
N ARG A 73 -2.37 12.93 -15.65
CA ARG A 73 -1.44 13.90 -16.23
C ARG A 73 -1.50 13.90 -17.76
N GLN A 74 -1.48 12.71 -18.38
CA GLN A 74 -1.52 12.62 -19.85
C GLN A 74 -2.84 13.13 -20.44
N ARG A 75 -3.95 12.99 -19.72
CA ARG A 75 -5.28 13.45 -20.16
C ARG A 75 -5.55 14.92 -19.91
N GLY A 76 -4.59 15.67 -19.35
CA GLY A 76 -4.79 17.09 -19.01
C GLY A 76 -5.80 17.33 -17.87
N ASN A 77 -6.20 16.28 -17.16
CA ASN A 77 -7.17 16.38 -16.06
C ASN A 77 -6.68 17.27 -14.92
N PHE A 78 -5.35 17.49 -14.79
CA PHE A 78 -4.79 18.38 -13.78
C PHE A 78 -5.19 19.82 -13.97
N GLU A 79 -5.29 20.29 -15.20
CA GLU A 79 -5.75 21.66 -15.48
C GLU A 79 -7.22 21.85 -15.08
N LEU A 80 -8.06 20.86 -15.39
CA LEU A 80 -9.46 20.87 -14.99
C LEU A 80 -9.62 20.85 -13.46
N ILE A 81 -8.81 20.06 -12.75
CA ILE A 81 -8.79 19.99 -11.29
C ILE A 81 -8.34 21.34 -10.69
N ARG A 82 -7.36 22.00 -11.30
CA ARG A 82 -6.89 23.31 -10.88
C ARG A 82 -7.96 24.40 -11.09
N VAL A 83 -8.61 24.40 -12.24
CA VAL A 83 -9.72 25.33 -12.53
C VAL A 83 -10.89 25.12 -11.57
N ALA A 84 -11.12 23.89 -11.11
CA ALA A 84 -12.11 23.56 -10.09
C ALA A 84 -11.70 23.99 -8.66
N GLY A 85 -10.57 24.69 -8.46
CA GLY A 85 -10.11 25.22 -7.18
C GLY A 85 -9.63 24.13 -6.18
N VAL A 86 -9.28 22.94 -6.67
CA VAL A 86 -8.75 21.87 -5.82
C VAL A 86 -7.25 22.07 -5.64
N THR A 87 -6.80 22.22 -4.40
CA THR A 87 -5.37 22.33 -4.08
C THR A 87 -4.64 21.00 -4.27
N ALA A 88 -3.35 21.06 -4.59
CA ALA A 88 -2.48 19.88 -4.74
C ALA A 88 -2.48 19.00 -3.48
N GLU A 89 -2.40 19.63 -2.31
CA GLU A 89 -2.47 18.97 -1.01
C GLU A 89 -3.78 18.17 -0.86
N LYS A 90 -4.91 18.79 -1.16
CA LYS A 90 -6.22 18.14 -1.06
C LYS A 90 -6.32 16.95 -2.00
N LEU A 91 -5.77 17.04 -3.22
CA LEU A 91 -5.74 15.92 -4.17
C LEU A 91 -4.86 14.77 -3.66
N THR A 92 -3.67 15.07 -3.16
CA THR A 92 -2.74 14.07 -2.60
C THR A 92 -3.37 13.35 -1.41
N ASN A 93 -3.95 14.10 -0.46
CA ASN A 93 -4.62 13.53 0.71
C ASN A 93 -5.80 12.63 0.33
N GLN A 94 -6.56 12.99 -0.69
CA GLN A 94 -7.66 12.17 -1.18
C GLN A 94 -7.19 10.86 -1.81
N ARG A 95 -6.08 10.87 -2.55
CA ARG A 95 -5.50 9.65 -3.14
C ARG A 95 -4.98 8.70 -2.07
N ILE A 96 -4.30 9.24 -1.04
CA ILE A 96 -3.84 8.42 0.08
C ILE A 96 -5.01 7.86 0.88
N THR A 97 -6.06 8.65 1.09
CA THR A 97 -7.29 8.18 1.73
C THR A 97 -7.98 7.09 0.92
N ALA A 98 -8.07 7.25 -0.40
CA ALA A 98 -8.62 6.22 -1.29
C ALA A 98 -7.77 4.93 -1.25
N LEU A 99 -6.43 5.05 -1.24
CA LEU A 99 -5.52 3.92 -1.10
C LEU A 99 -5.76 3.18 0.22
N LEU A 100 -5.93 3.90 1.34
CA LEU A 100 -6.25 3.30 2.64
C LEU A 100 -7.55 2.51 2.59
N PHE A 101 -8.61 3.05 1.99
CA PHE A 101 -9.88 2.32 1.83
C PHE A 101 -9.73 1.04 0.99
N HIS A 102 -8.93 1.06 -0.09
CA HIS A 102 -8.64 -0.14 -0.88
C HIS A 102 -7.87 -1.17 -0.07
N THR A 103 -6.89 -0.72 0.71
CA THR A 103 -6.11 -1.60 1.58
C THR A 103 -7.00 -2.25 2.63
N LEU A 104 -7.91 -1.49 3.27
CA LEU A 104 -8.89 -2.03 4.22
C LEU A 104 -9.82 -3.06 3.56
N THR A 105 -10.25 -2.82 2.32
CA THR A 105 -11.07 -3.78 1.56
C THR A 105 -10.30 -5.07 1.32
N LEU A 106 -9.03 -5.00 0.90
CA LEU A 106 -8.20 -6.20 0.73
C LEU A 106 -7.85 -6.87 2.07
N ALA A 107 -7.64 -6.10 3.15
CA ALA A 107 -7.42 -6.66 4.48
C ALA A 107 -8.64 -7.46 4.95
N SER A 108 -9.85 -6.98 4.70
CA SER A 108 -11.10 -7.71 4.99
C SER A 108 -11.20 -9.00 4.19
N LEU A 109 -10.64 -9.06 2.97
CA LEU A 109 -10.55 -10.26 2.17
C LEU A 109 -9.53 -11.27 2.73
N VAL A 110 -8.38 -10.80 3.23
CA VAL A 110 -7.32 -11.64 3.78
C VAL A 110 -7.73 -12.26 5.12
N LEU A 111 -8.55 -11.56 5.89
CA LEU A 111 -8.94 -11.93 7.25
C LEU A 111 -9.56 -13.34 7.36
N PRO A 112 -10.49 -13.79 6.49
CA PRO A 112 -10.99 -15.17 6.52
C PRO A 112 -9.88 -16.22 6.34
N PHE A 113 -8.87 -15.96 5.50
CA PHE A 113 -7.76 -16.87 5.29
C PHE A 113 -6.84 -16.96 6.51
N VAL A 114 -6.60 -15.83 7.20
CA VAL A 114 -5.86 -15.81 8.48
C VAL A 114 -6.59 -16.65 9.52
N ILE A 115 -7.92 -16.48 9.64
CA ILE A 115 -8.74 -17.24 10.57
C ILE A 115 -8.73 -18.75 10.19
N LEU A 116 -8.88 -19.09 8.91
CA LEU A 116 -8.84 -20.45 8.43
C LEU A 116 -7.50 -21.14 8.77
N ARG A 117 -6.38 -20.43 8.56
CA ARG A 117 -5.04 -20.93 8.91
C ARG A 117 -4.87 -21.19 10.40
N TYR A 118 -5.44 -20.33 11.25
CA TYR A 118 -5.47 -20.58 12.70
C TYR A 118 -6.19 -21.89 13.04
N PHE A 119 -7.33 -22.17 12.43
CA PHE A 119 -8.06 -23.45 12.65
C PHE A 119 -7.34 -24.67 12.08
N LEU A 120 -6.51 -24.51 11.06
CA LEU A 120 -5.67 -25.60 10.54
C LEU A 120 -4.50 -25.93 11.49
N GLY A 121 -4.21 -25.09 12.46
CA GLY A 121 -3.25 -25.30 13.55
C GLY A 121 -1.84 -24.75 13.31
N GLY A 122 -1.12 -24.54 14.40
CA GLY A 122 0.30 -24.17 14.36
C GLY A 122 0.60 -22.69 14.18
N ILE A 123 -0.41 -21.80 14.19
CA ILE A 123 -0.25 -20.37 13.94
C ILE A 123 -0.82 -19.57 15.12
N ASP A 124 -0.08 -18.55 15.55
CA ASP A 124 -0.56 -17.58 16.54
C ASP A 124 -1.41 -16.50 15.88
N LEU A 125 -2.71 -16.57 16.09
CA LEU A 125 -3.69 -15.63 15.52
C LEU A 125 -3.37 -14.16 15.84
N TYR A 126 -2.91 -13.88 17.06
CA TYR A 126 -2.61 -12.52 17.49
C TYR A 126 -1.46 -11.92 16.68
N SER A 127 -0.38 -12.66 16.50
CA SER A 127 0.78 -12.23 15.71
C SER A 127 0.42 -12.04 14.23
N GLU A 128 -0.41 -12.93 13.67
CA GLU A 128 -0.90 -12.82 12.29
C GLU A 128 -1.80 -11.58 12.08
N LEU A 129 -2.73 -11.33 13.00
CA LEU A 129 -3.58 -10.14 12.95
C LEU A 129 -2.77 -8.84 13.14
N LYS A 130 -1.78 -8.86 14.03
CA LYS A 130 -0.88 -7.74 14.24
C LYS A 130 -0.08 -7.44 12.96
N TYR A 131 0.42 -8.48 12.28
CA TYR A 131 1.14 -8.30 11.02
C TYR A 131 0.22 -7.76 9.91
N LEU A 132 -1.00 -8.27 9.78
CA LEU A 132 -1.99 -7.74 8.84
C LEU A 132 -2.29 -6.26 9.10
N ALA A 133 -2.44 -5.86 10.38
CA ALA A 133 -2.65 -4.47 10.75
C ALA A 133 -1.44 -3.59 10.37
N LEU A 134 -0.21 -4.06 10.63
CA LEU A 134 1.01 -3.34 10.27
C LEU A 134 1.15 -3.17 8.75
N LEU A 135 0.87 -4.21 7.95
CA LEU A 135 0.84 -4.12 6.49
C LEU A 135 -0.20 -3.11 6.02
N THR A 136 -1.41 -3.17 6.60
CA THR A 136 -2.51 -2.25 6.26
C THR A 136 -2.13 -0.78 6.52
N LEU A 137 -1.53 -0.50 7.66
CA LEU A 137 -1.08 0.85 8.05
C LEU A 137 0.17 1.29 7.28
N GLY A 138 1.02 0.36 6.85
CA GLY A 138 2.21 0.62 6.07
C GLY A 138 1.93 1.00 4.62
N THR A 139 0.82 0.51 4.05
CA THR A 139 0.47 0.77 2.65
C THR A 139 0.36 2.26 2.31
N PRO A 140 -0.29 3.14 3.09
CA PRO A 140 -0.30 4.58 2.85
C PRO A 140 1.10 5.22 2.85
N VAL A 141 2.02 4.72 3.68
CA VAL A 141 3.42 5.20 3.73
C VAL A 141 4.10 4.95 2.40
N ILE A 142 4.08 3.69 1.99
CA ILE A 142 4.66 3.26 0.71
C ILE A 142 3.95 3.96 -0.46
N GLY A 143 2.63 4.05 -0.41
CA GLY A 143 1.83 4.74 -1.42
C GLY A 143 2.17 6.22 -1.57
N SER A 144 2.45 6.93 -0.47
CA SER A 144 2.88 8.33 -0.52
C SER A 144 4.28 8.47 -1.14
N ALA A 145 5.20 7.56 -0.85
CA ALA A 145 6.51 7.51 -1.50
C ALA A 145 6.40 7.25 -3.01
N PHE A 146 5.52 6.34 -3.43
CA PHE A 146 5.24 6.08 -4.84
C PHE A 146 4.57 7.28 -5.53
N LEU A 147 3.67 8.01 -4.87
CA LEU A 147 3.08 9.24 -5.41
C LEU A 147 4.13 10.33 -5.61
N TRP A 148 5.04 10.49 -4.64
CA TRP A 148 6.19 11.40 -4.81
C TRP A 148 7.05 11.00 -6.00
N LEU A 149 7.36 9.70 -6.15
CA LEU A 149 8.11 9.19 -7.28
C LEU A 149 7.44 9.54 -8.63
N ALA A 150 6.11 9.56 -8.70
CA ALA A 150 5.37 9.94 -9.90
C ALA A 150 5.61 11.40 -10.32
N THR A 151 6.01 12.29 -9.40
CA THR A 151 6.32 13.70 -9.68
C THR A 151 7.74 13.92 -10.17
N CYS A 152 8.64 12.95 -9.98
CA CYS A 152 10.03 13.06 -10.39
C CYS A 152 10.22 12.98 -11.92
N SER A 153 11.37 13.43 -12.40
CA SER A 153 11.81 13.26 -13.80
C SER A 153 11.98 11.76 -14.14
N THR A 154 12.03 11.41 -15.41
CA THR A 154 12.18 9.99 -15.83
C THR A 154 13.42 9.34 -15.24
N ALA A 155 14.57 10.01 -15.24
CA ALA A 155 15.80 9.52 -14.63
C ALA A 155 15.64 9.38 -13.09
N GLY A 156 15.03 10.37 -12.43
CA GLY A 156 14.73 10.32 -11.00
C GLY A 156 13.80 9.16 -10.65
N ARG A 157 12.79 8.87 -11.46
CA ARG A 157 11.89 7.71 -11.26
C ARG A 157 12.62 6.38 -11.30
N VAL A 158 13.53 6.20 -12.24
CA VAL A 158 14.31 4.94 -12.36
C VAL A 158 15.21 4.76 -11.15
N LEU A 159 15.98 5.79 -10.78
CA LEU A 159 16.90 5.72 -9.64
C LEU A 159 16.18 5.55 -8.31
N LEU A 160 15.22 6.43 -8.02
CA LEU A 160 14.49 6.40 -6.74
C LEU A 160 13.52 5.21 -6.67
N GLY A 161 12.92 4.80 -7.79
CA GLY A 161 12.10 3.60 -7.85
C GLY A 161 12.91 2.35 -7.58
N GLY A 162 14.12 2.24 -8.16
CA GLY A 162 15.05 1.16 -7.86
C GLY A 162 15.46 1.14 -6.38
N LEU A 163 15.74 2.31 -5.80
CA LEU A 163 16.06 2.44 -4.36
C LEU A 163 14.87 2.02 -3.47
N LEU A 164 13.66 2.48 -3.78
CA LEU A 164 12.46 2.08 -3.04
C LEU A 164 12.23 0.57 -3.09
N LEU A 165 12.37 -0.04 -4.27
CA LEU A 165 12.24 -1.49 -4.43
C LEU A 165 13.33 -2.25 -3.66
N ALA A 166 14.55 -1.71 -3.59
CA ALA A 166 15.63 -2.31 -2.81
C ALA A 166 15.42 -2.17 -1.28
N LEU A 167 14.78 -1.09 -0.83
CA LEU A 167 14.46 -0.86 0.59
C LEU A 167 13.20 -1.60 1.06
N LEU A 168 12.32 -2.01 0.14
CA LEU A 168 11.07 -2.71 0.48
C LEU A 168 11.32 -3.98 1.31
N PRO A 169 12.27 -4.88 0.97
CA PRO A 169 12.55 -6.06 1.78
C PRO A 169 13.04 -5.74 3.20
N ALA A 170 13.81 -4.65 3.36
CA ALA A 170 14.25 -4.19 4.68
C ALA A 170 13.06 -3.68 5.52
N TYR A 171 12.16 -2.92 4.90
CA TYR A 171 10.93 -2.49 5.55
C TYR A 171 10.04 -3.67 5.96
N GLU A 172 9.87 -4.67 5.08
CA GLU A 172 9.12 -5.89 5.38
C GLU A 172 9.75 -6.69 6.51
N SER A 173 11.07 -6.81 6.55
CA SER A 173 11.75 -7.52 7.65
C SER A 173 11.53 -6.83 9.00
N LEU A 174 11.47 -5.50 9.03
CA LEU A 174 11.13 -4.74 10.24
C LEU A 174 9.66 -4.94 10.66
N THR A 175 8.72 -5.00 9.70
CA THR A 175 7.30 -5.26 10.01
C THR A 175 7.11 -6.67 10.55
N VAL A 176 7.79 -7.67 9.98
CA VAL A 176 7.81 -9.05 10.48
C VAL A 176 8.39 -9.09 11.91
N ALA A 177 9.54 -8.47 12.13
CA ALA A 177 10.13 -8.41 13.47
C ALA A 177 9.19 -7.76 14.49
N ALA A 178 8.55 -6.64 14.14
CA ALA A 178 7.58 -5.96 15.01
C ALA A 178 6.33 -6.81 15.31
N ALA A 179 5.90 -7.64 14.34
CA ALA A 179 4.73 -8.48 14.50
C ALA A 179 5.00 -9.71 15.38
N PHE A 180 6.11 -10.40 15.15
CA PHE A 180 6.36 -11.73 15.71
C PHE A 180 7.32 -11.74 16.93
N THR A 181 7.86 -10.60 17.35
CA THR A 181 8.59 -10.50 18.62
C THR A 181 7.66 -10.55 19.82
N SER A 182 8.16 -11.11 20.93
CA SER A 182 7.40 -11.22 22.19
C SER A 182 6.95 -9.85 22.72
N ALA A 183 5.84 -9.79 23.44
CA ALA A 183 5.17 -8.55 23.84
C ALA A 183 6.09 -7.55 24.59
N GLY A 184 7.08 -8.02 25.36
CA GLY A 184 8.02 -7.14 26.08
C GLY A 184 9.07 -6.46 25.19
N SER A 185 9.44 -7.08 24.06
CA SER A 185 10.42 -6.56 23.10
C SER A 185 9.78 -5.93 21.87
N ALA A 186 8.47 -6.20 21.62
CA ALA A 186 7.73 -5.70 20.46
C ALA A 186 7.29 -4.24 20.62
N LEU A 187 7.04 -3.79 21.85
CA LEU A 187 6.52 -2.44 22.09
C LEU A 187 7.44 -1.35 21.54
N PRO A 188 8.78 -1.36 21.80
CA PRO A 188 9.69 -0.39 21.22
C PRO A 188 9.73 -0.46 19.68
N ALA A 189 9.76 -1.67 19.09
CA ALA A 189 9.78 -1.85 17.65
C ALA A 189 8.48 -1.35 17.01
N PHE A 190 7.33 -1.61 17.61
CA PHE A 190 6.04 -1.10 17.16
C PHE A 190 5.96 0.42 17.24
N VAL A 191 6.44 1.02 18.34
CA VAL A 191 6.46 2.48 18.51
C VAL A 191 7.37 3.12 17.48
N VAL A 192 8.60 2.64 17.33
CA VAL A 192 9.55 3.16 16.31
C VAL A 192 8.99 3.00 14.91
N TRP A 193 8.38 1.87 14.59
CA TRP A 193 7.75 1.62 13.30
C TRP A 193 6.58 2.60 13.06
N SER A 194 5.69 2.79 14.06
CA SER A 194 4.54 3.68 13.95
C SER A 194 4.96 5.14 13.75
N PHE A 195 5.91 5.63 14.56
CA PHE A 195 6.43 7.00 14.42
C PHE A 195 7.18 7.17 13.10
N GLY A 196 8.03 6.23 12.72
CA GLY A 196 8.73 6.24 11.43
C GLY A 196 7.76 6.27 10.24
N SER A 197 6.67 5.50 10.32
CA SER A 197 5.62 5.47 9.30
C SER A 197 4.87 6.79 9.20
N ILE A 198 4.47 7.40 10.33
CA ILE A 198 3.79 8.71 10.36
C ILE A 198 4.69 9.80 9.78
N ILE A 199 5.96 9.85 10.23
CA ILE A 199 6.94 10.81 9.72
C ILE A 199 7.17 10.59 8.22
N GLY A 200 7.30 9.33 7.78
CA GLY A 200 7.44 8.97 6.37
C GLY A 200 6.28 9.45 5.51
N ILE A 201 5.03 9.29 5.99
CA ILE A 201 3.83 9.82 5.32
C ILE A 201 3.91 11.33 5.19
N LEU A 202 4.19 12.05 6.28
CA LEU A 202 4.23 13.51 6.29
C LEU A 202 5.31 14.06 5.35
N ILE A 203 6.50 13.47 5.37
CA ILE A 203 7.61 13.84 4.48
C ILE A 203 7.23 13.57 3.02
N ALA A 204 6.75 12.37 2.71
CA ALA A 204 6.39 12.00 1.35
C ALA A 204 5.19 12.82 0.81
N GLN A 205 4.24 13.20 1.67
CA GLN A 205 3.17 14.12 1.32
C GLN A 205 3.70 15.52 0.99
N ALA A 206 4.61 16.06 1.81
CA ALA A 206 5.23 17.36 1.56
C ALA A 206 5.94 17.38 0.20
N PHE A 207 6.79 16.37 -0.09
CA PHE A 207 7.48 16.27 -1.36
C PHE A 207 6.55 16.04 -2.55
N ALA A 208 5.50 15.24 -2.41
CA ALA A 208 4.51 15.04 -3.46
C ALA A 208 3.76 16.34 -3.79
N THR A 209 3.45 17.14 -2.77
CA THR A 209 2.78 18.44 -2.92
C THR A 209 3.69 19.45 -3.60
N GLU A 210 4.96 19.56 -3.17
CA GLU A 210 5.95 20.45 -3.80
C GLU A 210 6.25 20.05 -5.26
N GLY A 211 6.47 18.77 -5.53
CA GLY A 211 6.71 18.28 -6.89
C GLY A 211 5.53 18.56 -7.82
N PHE A 212 4.30 18.51 -7.31
CA PHE A 212 3.11 18.88 -8.05
C PHE A 212 3.07 20.39 -8.36
N LEU A 213 3.42 21.25 -7.38
CA LEU A 213 3.47 22.72 -7.54
C LEU A 213 4.55 23.15 -8.52
N LEU A 214 5.77 22.64 -8.41
CA LEU A 214 6.87 22.95 -9.31
C LEU A 214 6.52 22.61 -10.76
N HIS A 215 5.88 21.47 -10.99
CA HIS A 215 5.46 21.08 -12.33
C HIS A 215 4.41 22.02 -12.92
N THR A 216 3.49 22.55 -12.11
CA THR A 216 2.49 23.52 -12.59
C THR A 216 3.11 24.87 -12.96
N LEU A 217 4.23 25.25 -12.34
CA LEU A 217 4.95 26.47 -12.65
C LEU A 217 5.77 26.36 -13.95
N THR A 218 6.42 25.21 -14.19
CA THR A 218 7.25 24.99 -15.38
C THR A 218 6.43 24.72 -16.66
N SER A 219 5.18 24.29 -16.56
CA SER A 219 4.32 24.10 -17.72
C SER A 219 3.71 25.38 -18.27
N ASN A 220 3.86 26.51 -17.56
CA ASN A 220 3.34 27.84 -17.92
C ASN A 220 4.42 28.77 -18.46
N SER A 221 5.67 28.33 -18.58
CA SER A 221 6.80 29.04 -19.22
C SER A 221 7.08 28.45 -20.61
#